data_f740308dc1afda5aeb78dcb53e9aa1fb
#
_entry.id   f740308dc1afda5aeb78dcb53e9aa1fb
#
_cell.length_a   1.000
_cell.length_b   1.000
_cell.length_c   1.000
_cell.angle_alpha   90.00
_cell.angle_beta   90.00
_cell.angle_gamma   90.00
#
_symmetry.space_group_name_H-M   'P 1'
#
loop_
_entity.id
_entity.type
_entity.pdbx_description
1 polymer ?
#
loop_
_entity_poly.entity_id
_entity_poly.type
_entity_poly.pdbx_seq_one_letter_code
_entity_poly.pdbx_strand_id
1 'polypeptide(L)'
;MNVIEKNITLADGRVITLETGKLAKQADGAVMLKMGNTMLLATVVSAQDAGPDVDFMPLSVDYKEKFASVGRFPGGFTRREGKSSDYEILVSRLVDRALRPLFPDDYHAETFVQVTLYSADEESMPDALAGLAASAALAVSDIPFHGPISEVRVARIQGEFVINPTASALKEADLDIMVGISFAPIFLCKPIAQIIIRNAGRHQVCTCSY
;
A
#
# COMPACT_ATOMS: atom_id res chain seq x y z
N MET A 1 23.37 -11.64 0.08
CA MET A 1 21.95 -11.74 -0.28
C MET A 1 21.83 -11.45 -1.77
N ASN A 2 21.19 -12.31 -2.53
CA ASN A 2 21.00 -12.09 -3.97
C ASN A 2 19.81 -11.14 -4.15
N VAL A 3 19.95 -10.20 -5.06
CA VAL A 3 18.83 -9.35 -5.49
C VAL A 3 17.89 -10.19 -6.33
N ILE A 4 16.60 -10.18 -5.97
CA ILE A 4 15.54 -10.88 -6.69
C ILE A 4 14.60 -9.84 -7.27
N GLU A 5 14.32 -9.96 -8.56
CA GLU A 5 13.43 -9.07 -9.29
C GLU A 5 12.30 -9.88 -9.94
N LYS A 6 11.08 -9.39 -9.84
CA LYS A 6 9.89 -9.95 -10.48
C LYS A 6 9.12 -8.85 -11.20
N ASN A 7 8.71 -9.14 -12.43
CA ASN A 7 7.95 -8.25 -13.27
C ASN A 7 6.52 -8.76 -13.43
N ILE A 8 5.55 -7.88 -13.24
CA ILE A 8 4.12 -8.12 -13.41
C ILE A 8 3.65 -7.21 -14.54
N THR A 9 3.21 -7.79 -15.65
CA THR A 9 2.65 -7.03 -16.77
C THR A 9 1.14 -6.91 -16.58
N LEU A 10 0.64 -5.68 -16.54
CA LEU A 10 -0.78 -5.37 -16.50
C LEU A 10 -1.42 -5.56 -17.89
N ALA A 11 -2.74 -5.67 -17.94
CA ALA A 11 -3.49 -5.87 -19.19
C ALA A 11 -3.31 -4.73 -20.21
N ASP A 12 -2.99 -3.53 -19.73
CA ASP A 12 -2.70 -2.34 -20.54
C ASP A 12 -1.24 -2.22 -21.01
N GLY A 13 -0.40 -3.23 -20.70
CA GLY A 13 1.01 -3.28 -21.06
C GLY A 13 1.95 -2.58 -20.08
N ARG A 14 1.45 -1.87 -19.04
CA ARG A 14 2.31 -1.32 -17.99
C ARG A 14 2.94 -2.44 -17.19
N VAL A 15 4.17 -2.24 -16.72
CA VAL A 15 4.93 -3.23 -15.96
C VAL A 15 5.15 -2.71 -14.54
N ILE A 16 4.79 -3.54 -13.56
CA ILE A 16 5.15 -3.35 -12.16
C ILE A 16 6.35 -4.26 -11.86
N THR A 17 7.42 -3.68 -11.38
CA THR A 17 8.63 -4.40 -10.96
C THR A 17 8.72 -4.42 -9.45
N LEU A 18 8.89 -5.62 -8.88
CA LEU A 18 9.15 -5.85 -7.46
C LEU A 18 10.59 -6.30 -7.30
N GLU A 19 11.38 -5.57 -6.53
CA GLU A 19 12.79 -5.84 -6.26
C GLU A 19 13.02 -6.01 -4.75
N THR A 20 13.66 -7.10 -4.32
CA THR A 20 14.01 -7.35 -2.92
C THR A 20 15.49 -7.69 -2.75
N GLY A 21 16.01 -7.55 -1.51
CA GLY A 21 17.37 -7.91 -1.13
C GLY A 21 18.43 -6.83 -1.41
N LYS A 22 18.06 -5.67 -1.97
CA LYS A 22 18.99 -4.56 -2.28
C LYS A 22 19.02 -3.48 -1.21
N LEU A 23 17.85 -3.03 -0.78
CA LEU A 23 17.68 -1.94 0.17
C LEU A 23 17.13 -2.45 1.51
N ALA A 24 17.27 -1.64 2.55
CA ALA A 24 16.72 -1.87 3.89
C ALA A 24 17.01 -3.28 4.46
N LYS A 25 18.26 -3.73 4.38
CA LYS A 25 18.70 -5.10 4.76
C LYS A 25 18.54 -5.43 6.25
N GLN A 26 18.23 -4.45 7.11
CA GLN A 26 17.99 -4.64 8.54
C GLN A 26 16.50 -4.83 8.87
N ALA A 27 15.61 -4.61 7.89
CA ALA A 27 14.20 -4.92 8.05
C ALA A 27 13.96 -6.42 7.82
N ASP A 28 12.93 -6.98 8.46
CA ASP A 28 12.53 -8.38 8.30
C ASP A 28 12.04 -8.64 6.89
N GLY A 29 11.36 -7.66 6.28
CA GLY A 29 11.00 -7.67 4.87
C GLY A 29 11.18 -6.30 4.23
N ALA A 30 11.70 -6.26 3.01
CA ALA A 30 11.87 -5.03 2.25
C ALA A 30 11.69 -5.27 0.77
N VAL A 31 10.83 -4.46 0.14
CA VAL A 31 10.55 -4.53 -1.30
C VAL A 31 10.52 -3.13 -1.89
N MET A 32 11.25 -2.95 -2.98
CA MET A 32 11.14 -1.78 -3.85
C MET A 32 10.15 -2.11 -4.97
N LEU A 33 9.06 -1.36 -5.03
CA LEU A 33 8.08 -1.44 -6.11
C LEU A 33 8.32 -0.28 -7.07
N LYS A 34 8.34 -0.59 -8.36
CA LYS A 34 8.49 0.39 -9.45
C LYS A 34 7.39 0.21 -10.47
N MET A 35 6.80 1.32 -10.91
CA MET A 35 5.91 1.38 -12.07
C MET A 35 6.19 2.68 -12.82
N GLY A 36 6.77 2.56 -14.02
CA GLY A 36 7.28 3.74 -14.73
C GLY A 36 8.35 4.47 -13.89
N ASN A 37 8.17 5.75 -13.66
CA ASN A 37 9.05 6.57 -12.81
C ASN A 37 8.63 6.59 -11.33
N THR A 38 7.50 6.00 -10.98
CA THR A 38 7.05 5.91 -9.59
C THR A 38 7.78 4.78 -8.86
N MET A 39 8.38 5.10 -7.71
CA MET A 39 9.14 4.16 -6.89
C MET A 39 8.70 4.24 -5.44
N LEU A 40 8.26 3.11 -4.89
CA LEU A 40 7.85 2.94 -3.50
C LEU A 40 8.76 1.93 -2.81
N LEU A 41 9.30 2.29 -1.65
CA LEU A 41 9.99 1.33 -0.77
C LEU A 41 9.03 0.95 0.37
N ALA A 42 8.68 -0.31 0.45
CA ALA A 42 7.98 -0.89 1.58
C ALA A 42 8.94 -1.68 2.45
N THR A 43 8.89 -1.45 3.75
CA THR A 43 9.68 -2.16 4.77
C THR A 43 8.77 -2.64 5.88
N VAL A 44 9.06 -3.81 6.41
CA VAL A 44 8.32 -4.40 7.52
C VAL A 44 9.32 -4.83 8.58
N VAL A 45 8.98 -4.52 9.83
CA VAL A 45 9.73 -4.96 11.01
C VAL A 45 8.73 -5.44 12.06
N SER A 46 9.00 -6.57 12.68
CA SER A 46 8.20 -7.10 13.78
C SER A 46 9.04 -7.36 15.02
N ALA A 47 8.45 -7.18 16.19
CA ALA A 47 9.05 -7.65 17.43
C ALA A 47 9.12 -9.18 17.45
N GLN A 48 10.13 -9.75 18.11
CA GLN A 48 10.28 -11.21 18.22
C GLN A 48 9.20 -11.85 19.10
N ASP A 49 8.82 -11.13 20.17
CA ASP A 49 7.84 -11.61 21.14
C ASP A 49 6.70 -10.60 21.29
N ALA A 50 5.52 -11.10 21.63
CA ALA A 50 4.40 -10.27 22.03
C ALA A 50 4.69 -9.60 23.37
N GLY A 51 4.23 -8.34 23.51
CA GLY A 51 4.29 -7.64 24.80
C GLY A 51 3.46 -8.37 25.87
N PRO A 52 3.81 -8.23 27.17
CA PRO A 52 2.98 -8.77 28.24
C PRO A 52 1.60 -8.09 28.22
N ASP A 53 0.55 -8.88 28.42
CA ASP A 53 -0.85 -8.42 28.51
C ASP A 53 -1.42 -7.79 27.23
N VAL A 54 -0.87 -8.12 26.05
CA VAL A 54 -1.41 -7.68 24.75
C VAL A 54 -2.35 -8.75 24.20
N ASP A 55 -3.62 -8.41 24.06
CA ASP A 55 -4.70 -9.27 23.56
C ASP A 55 -5.17 -8.91 22.14
N PHE A 56 -4.48 -8.00 21.49
CA PHE A 56 -4.76 -7.55 20.12
C PHE A 56 -3.47 -7.52 19.27
N MET A 57 -3.60 -7.46 17.96
CA MET A 57 -2.47 -7.26 17.07
C MET A 57 -2.10 -5.78 16.96
N PRO A 58 -0.93 -5.36 17.49
CA PRO A 58 -0.44 -3.99 17.38
C PRO A 58 0.23 -3.77 16.02
N LEU A 59 -0.60 -3.58 14.97
CA LEU A 59 -0.14 -3.22 13.63
C LEU A 59 -0.11 -1.71 13.48
N SER A 60 1.04 -1.18 13.08
CA SER A 60 1.23 0.23 12.71
C SER A 60 1.62 0.32 11.24
N VAL A 61 0.84 1.05 10.46
CA VAL A 61 1.14 1.30 9.05
C VAL A 61 1.38 2.79 8.84
N ASP A 62 2.50 3.13 8.23
CA ASP A 62 2.88 4.50 7.91
C ASP A 62 3.18 4.64 6.42
N TYR A 63 2.43 5.51 5.74
CA TYR A 63 2.68 5.88 4.35
C TYR A 63 3.18 7.32 4.29
N LYS A 64 4.29 7.54 3.60
CA LYS A 64 4.91 8.86 3.48
C LYS A 64 5.33 9.20 2.06
N GLU A 65 4.99 10.42 1.66
CA GLU A 65 5.45 11.04 0.44
C GLU A 65 6.54 12.07 0.77
N LYS A 66 7.74 11.85 0.21
CA LYS A 66 8.85 12.76 0.39
C LYS A 66 8.81 13.87 -0.64
N PHE A 67 9.06 15.13 -0.23
CA PHE A 67 9.23 16.24 -1.18
C PHE A 67 10.33 15.95 -2.20
N ALA A 68 11.36 15.21 -1.78
CA ALA A 68 12.44 14.79 -2.65
C ALA A 68 11.98 13.89 -3.81
N SER A 69 10.84 13.17 -3.68
CA SER A 69 10.32 12.29 -4.73
C SER A 69 9.94 13.03 -6.02
N VAL A 70 9.66 14.31 -5.91
CA VAL A 70 9.35 15.23 -7.03
C VAL A 70 10.46 16.28 -7.25
N GLY A 71 11.66 16.03 -6.70
CA GLY A 71 12.81 16.95 -6.83
C GLY A 71 12.64 18.29 -6.08
N ARG A 72 11.77 18.33 -5.07
CA ARG A 72 11.51 19.52 -4.28
C ARG A 72 12.04 19.36 -2.85
N PHE A 73 12.13 20.48 -2.14
CA PHE A 73 12.44 20.52 -0.70
C PHE A 73 11.29 21.20 0.06
N PRO A 74 11.10 20.92 1.35
CA PRO A 74 10.06 21.57 2.14
C PRO A 74 10.19 23.09 2.12
N GLY A 75 9.09 23.77 1.79
CA GLY A 75 9.04 25.23 1.66
C GLY A 75 8.68 25.98 2.95
N GLY A 76 8.41 25.28 4.06
CA GLY A 76 8.05 25.90 5.33
C GLY A 76 9.21 26.59 6.05
N PHE A 77 8.89 27.35 7.10
CA PHE A 77 9.87 28.11 7.91
C PHE A 77 10.98 27.19 8.46
N THR A 78 10.64 26.00 8.91
CA THR A 78 11.59 25.01 9.45
C THR A 78 12.34 24.23 8.36
N ARG A 79 11.92 24.34 7.11
CA ARG A 79 12.40 23.51 5.98
C ARG A 79 12.45 22.00 6.28
N ARG A 80 11.49 21.52 7.02
CA ARG A 80 11.33 20.11 7.42
C ARG A 80 10.03 19.57 6.86
N GLU A 81 10.02 18.29 6.56
CA GLU A 81 8.80 17.52 6.37
C GLU A 81 8.09 17.46 7.73
N GLY A 82 6.90 18.03 7.81
CA GLY A 82 6.13 18.14 9.04
C GLY A 82 5.32 16.90 9.35
N LYS A 83 4.12 17.10 9.89
CA LYS A 83 3.16 16.02 10.13
C LYS A 83 2.70 15.44 8.79
N SER A 84 2.33 14.14 8.82
CA SER A 84 1.68 13.50 7.70
C SER A 84 0.43 14.27 7.27
N SER A 85 0.21 14.40 5.99
CA SER A 85 -0.98 15.01 5.41
C SER A 85 -2.21 14.12 5.64
N ASP A 86 -3.41 14.69 5.54
CA ASP A 86 -4.66 13.92 5.63
C ASP A 86 -4.74 12.81 4.58
N TYR A 87 -4.14 13.05 3.41
CA TYR A 87 -4.04 12.07 2.35
C TYR A 87 -3.12 10.90 2.74
N GLU A 88 -1.93 11.16 3.26
CA GLU A 88 -1.00 10.13 3.74
C GLU A 88 -1.62 9.28 4.86
N ILE A 89 -2.33 9.93 5.80
CA ILE A 89 -3.07 9.24 6.87
C ILE A 89 -4.16 8.35 6.28
N LEU A 90 -4.88 8.83 5.27
CA LEU A 90 -5.93 8.05 4.61
C LEU A 90 -5.35 6.79 3.96
N VAL A 91 -4.28 6.93 3.17
CA VAL A 91 -3.62 5.79 2.52
C VAL A 91 -3.09 4.80 3.56
N SER A 92 -2.45 5.29 4.65
CA SER A 92 -1.98 4.42 5.75
C SER A 92 -3.11 3.58 6.34
N ARG A 93 -4.27 4.19 6.59
CA ARG A 93 -5.46 3.51 7.14
C ARG A 93 -6.07 2.51 6.17
N LEU A 94 -5.98 2.78 4.86
CA LEU A 94 -6.44 1.87 3.83
C LEU A 94 -5.60 0.60 3.83
N VAL A 95 -4.30 0.76 3.78
CA VAL A 95 -3.34 -0.34 3.81
C VAL A 95 -3.47 -1.13 5.12
N ASP A 96 -3.57 -0.46 6.29
CA ASP A 96 -3.79 -1.13 7.58
C ASP A 96 -5.03 -2.02 7.56
N ARG A 97 -6.16 -1.50 7.09
CA ARG A 97 -7.42 -2.26 7.02
C ARG A 97 -7.35 -3.44 6.06
N ALA A 98 -6.62 -3.30 4.97
CA ALA A 98 -6.46 -4.38 4.00
C ALA A 98 -5.54 -5.49 4.52
N LEU A 99 -4.51 -5.15 5.29
CA LEU A 99 -3.52 -6.11 5.81
C LEU A 99 -3.96 -6.80 7.10
N ARG A 100 -4.55 -6.06 8.04
CA ARG A 100 -4.88 -6.52 9.39
C ARG A 100 -5.63 -7.84 9.46
N PRO A 101 -6.68 -8.08 8.66
CA PRO A 101 -7.44 -9.32 8.71
C PRO A 101 -6.70 -10.57 8.22
N LEU A 102 -5.51 -10.40 7.65
CA LEU A 102 -4.71 -11.48 7.09
C LEU A 102 -3.62 -11.99 8.04
N PHE A 103 -3.51 -11.38 9.20
CA PHE A 103 -2.67 -11.92 10.27
C PHE A 103 -3.45 -12.98 11.06
N PRO A 104 -2.78 -14.03 11.58
CA PRO A 104 -3.40 -14.97 12.48
C PRO A 104 -3.96 -14.31 13.75
N ASP A 105 -5.06 -14.83 14.28
CA ASP A 105 -5.72 -14.27 15.48
C ASP A 105 -4.84 -14.38 16.73
N ASP A 106 -3.91 -15.32 16.75
CA ASP A 106 -2.95 -15.58 17.84
C ASP A 106 -1.63 -14.79 17.69
N TYR A 107 -1.49 -14.00 16.64
CA TYR A 107 -0.31 -13.18 16.41
C TYR A 107 -0.43 -11.80 17.05
N HIS A 108 0.33 -11.56 18.14
CA HIS A 108 0.28 -10.33 18.94
C HIS A 108 1.61 -9.57 19.00
N ALA A 109 2.59 -9.92 18.16
CA ALA A 109 3.85 -9.20 18.09
C ALA A 109 3.67 -7.82 17.43
N GLU A 110 4.27 -6.80 18.01
CA GLU A 110 4.23 -5.45 17.45
C GLU A 110 4.86 -5.42 16.06
N THR A 111 4.07 -5.04 15.07
CA THR A 111 4.48 -5.04 13.67
C THR A 111 4.37 -3.63 13.07
N PHE A 112 5.44 -3.19 12.44
CA PHE A 112 5.55 -1.87 11.82
C PHE A 112 5.75 -2.02 10.31
N VAL A 113 4.83 -1.47 9.53
CA VAL A 113 4.90 -1.44 8.07
C VAL A 113 5.08 0.00 7.62
N GLN A 114 6.19 0.28 6.95
CA GLN A 114 6.45 1.61 6.42
C GLN A 114 6.53 1.57 4.89
N VAL A 115 5.73 2.41 4.24
CA VAL A 115 5.76 2.59 2.79
C VAL A 115 6.17 4.03 2.49
N THR A 116 7.26 4.21 1.76
CA THR A 116 7.81 5.54 1.46
C THR A 116 7.91 5.73 -0.05
N LEU A 117 7.37 6.84 -0.54
CA LEU A 117 7.50 7.27 -1.93
C LEU A 117 8.86 7.94 -2.14
N TYR A 118 9.71 7.34 -2.99
CA TYR A 118 11.03 7.88 -3.33
C TYR A 118 11.10 8.60 -4.66
N SER A 119 10.25 8.21 -5.60
CA SER A 119 10.10 8.89 -6.89
C SER A 119 8.64 8.88 -7.29
N ALA A 120 8.14 10.01 -7.78
CA ALA A 120 6.77 10.16 -8.24
C ALA A 120 6.76 10.53 -9.71
N ASP A 121 5.79 9.98 -10.43
CA ASP A 121 5.39 10.39 -11.76
C ASP A 121 4.09 11.21 -11.65
N GLU A 122 3.95 12.27 -12.41
CA GLU A 122 2.75 13.11 -12.38
C GLU A 122 1.47 12.35 -12.82
N GLU A 123 1.63 11.31 -13.63
CA GLU A 123 0.51 10.52 -14.16
C GLU A 123 0.20 9.26 -13.36
N SER A 124 1.14 8.74 -12.58
CA SER A 124 0.94 7.54 -11.77
C SER A 124 0.51 7.87 -10.36
N MET A 125 -0.59 7.27 -9.89
CA MET A 125 -1.07 7.44 -8.52
C MET A 125 -0.36 6.45 -7.59
N PRO A 126 0.51 6.91 -6.67
CA PRO A 126 1.29 6.02 -5.81
C PRO A 126 0.46 5.29 -4.75
N ASP A 127 -0.69 5.85 -4.35
CA ASP A 127 -1.60 5.26 -3.37
C ASP A 127 -2.13 3.89 -3.81
N ALA A 128 -2.42 3.73 -5.10
CA ALA A 128 -2.89 2.47 -5.68
C ALA A 128 -1.84 1.34 -5.63
N LEU A 129 -0.59 1.67 -5.39
CA LEU A 129 0.52 0.72 -5.33
C LEU A 129 1.01 0.46 -3.90
N ALA A 130 0.56 1.28 -2.93
CA ALA A 130 1.05 1.22 -1.55
C ALA A 130 0.69 -0.11 -0.87
N GLY A 131 -0.54 -0.58 -1.01
CA GLY A 131 -0.98 -1.85 -0.43
C GLY A 131 -0.29 -3.05 -1.06
N LEU A 132 -0.07 -3.03 -2.38
CA LEU A 132 0.68 -4.08 -3.06
C LEU A 132 2.14 -4.12 -2.59
N ALA A 133 2.79 -2.95 -2.43
CA ALA A 133 4.16 -2.86 -1.94
C ALA A 133 4.29 -3.37 -0.50
N ALA A 134 3.38 -2.98 0.39
CA ALA A 134 3.32 -3.44 1.78
C ALA A 134 3.08 -4.95 1.88
N SER A 135 2.14 -5.47 1.08
CA SER A 135 1.87 -6.91 1.00
C SER A 135 3.06 -7.71 0.48
N ALA A 136 3.77 -7.19 -0.53
CA ALA A 136 4.97 -7.83 -1.03
C ALA A 136 6.10 -7.84 0.01
N ALA A 137 6.25 -6.77 0.81
CA ALA A 137 7.24 -6.72 1.90
C ALA A 137 6.93 -7.75 3.00
N LEU A 138 5.65 -7.91 3.36
CA LEU A 138 5.21 -8.97 4.28
C LEU A 138 5.45 -10.38 3.71
N ALA A 139 5.17 -10.58 2.43
CA ALA A 139 5.33 -11.89 1.78
C ALA A 139 6.79 -12.35 1.66
N VAL A 140 7.77 -11.45 1.71
CA VAL A 140 9.22 -11.78 1.71
C VAL A 140 9.82 -11.83 3.11
N SER A 141 9.06 -11.50 4.16
CA SER A 141 9.45 -11.62 5.56
C SER A 141 9.11 -13.01 6.11
N ASP A 142 9.56 -13.31 7.30
CA ASP A 142 9.21 -14.51 8.08
C ASP A 142 7.98 -14.31 8.98
N ILE A 143 7.34 -13.13 8.90
CA ILE A 143 6.15 -12.79 9.67
C ILE A 143 4.96 -13.62 9.15
N PRO A 144 4.18 -14.27 10.05
CA PRO A 144 3.02 -15.05 9.65
C PRO A 144 1.94 -14.16 9.02
N PHE A 145 1.68 -14.37 7.73
CA PHE A 145 0.79 -13.53 6.93
C PHE A 145 0.04 -14.39 5.91
N HIS A 146 -1.29 -14.35 5.93
CA HIS A 146 -2.16 -15.12 5.03
C HIS A 146 -2.46 -14.38 3.70
N GLY A 147 -1.57 -13.45 3.30
CA GLY A 147 -1.63 -12.78 2.00
C GLY A 147 -1.12 -13.62 0.85
N PRO A 148 -0.81 -13.03 -0.28
CA PRO A 148 -0.75 -11.60 -0.53
C PRO A 148 -2.09 -10.92 -0.79
N ILE A 149 -2.09 -9.58 -0.73
CA ILE A 149 -3.17 -8.74 -1.24
C ILE A 149 -2.74 -8.01 -2.52
N SER A 150 -3.70 -7.73 -3.36
CA SER A 150 -3.58 -6.78 -4.45
C SER A 150 -4.49 -5.59 -4.16
N GLU A 151 -3.94 -4.39 -4.18
CA GLU A 151 -4.69 -3.15 -4.08
C GLU A 151 -4.62 -2.42 -5.41
N VAL A 152 -5.77 -1.98 -5.90
CA VAL A 152 -5.89 -1.28 -7.18
C VAL A 152 -6.91 -0.15 -7.06
N ARG A 153 -6.67 0.91 -7.80
CA ARG A 153 -7.63 1.98 -7.99
C ARG A 153 -8.49 1.67 -9.21
N VAL A 154 -9.79 1.77 -9.07
CA VAL A 154 -10.75 1.56 -10.16
C VAL A 154 -11.53 2.84 -10.34
N ALA A 155 -11.50 3.40 -11.53
CA ALA A 155 -12.32 4.54 -11.89
C ALA A 155 -13.29 4.18 -13.01
N ARG A 156 -14.45 4.83 -13.02
CA ARG A 156 -15.38 4.75 -14.15
C ARG A 156 -15.28 6.03 -14.96
N ILE A 157 -14.89 5.87 -16.23
CA ILE A 157 -14.69 6.97 -17.19
C ILE A 157 -15.57 6.68 -18.40
N GLN A 158 -16.49 7.57 -18.73
CA GLN A 158 -17.42 7.41 -19.86
C GLN A 158 -18.20 6.09 -19.85
N GLY A 159 -18.47 5.55 -18.65
CA GLY A 159 -19.21 4.29 -18.47
C GLY A 159 -18.34 3.03 -18.45
N GLU A 160 -17.05 3.11 -18.76
CA GLU A 160 -16.09 1.99 -18.71
C GLU A 160 -15.26 2.01 -17.43
N PHE A 161 -14.95 0.82 -16.90
CA PHE A 161 -14.08 0.67 -15.73
C PHE A 161 -12.63 0.57 -16.15
N VAL A 162 -11.80 1.45 -15.60
CA VAL A 162 -10.35 1.51 -15.84
C VAL A 162 -9.61 1.22 -14.53
N ILE A 163 -8.65 0.30 -14.58
CA ILE A 163 -7.78 -0.06 -13.44
C ILE A 163 -6.55 0.83 -13.44
N ASN A 164 -6.25 1.41 -12.28
CA ASN A 164 -5.13 2.33 -12.06
C ASN A 164 -5.06 3.42 -13.15
N PRO A 165 -6.14 4.24 -13.27
CA PRO A 165 -6.17 5.31 -14.26
C PRO A 165 -5.04 6.31 -14.02
N THR A 166 -4.65 7.04 -15.06
CA THR A 166 -3.72 8.16 -14.92
C THR A 166 -4.37 9.32 -14.17
N ALA A 167 -3.55 10.18 -13.57
CA ALA A 167 -4.05 11.35 -12.83
C ALA A 167 -4.87 12.30 -13.73
N SER A 168 -4.53 12.40 -15.01
CA SER A 168 -5.30 13.16 -16.01
C SER A 168 -6.65 12.52 -16.30
N ALA A 169 -6.70 11.21 -16.52
CA ALA A 169 -7.93 10.46 -16.79
C ALA A 169 -8.89 10.46 -15.58
N LEU A 170 -8.33 10.45 -14.37
CA LEU A 170 -9.13 10.47 -13.14
C LEU A 170 -9.97 11.75 -12.97
N LYS A 171 -9.58 12.86 -13.58
CA LYS A 171 -10.36 14.12 -13.52
C LYS A 171 -11.70 14.00 -14.25
N GLU A 172 -11.81 13.11 -15.23
CA GLU A 172 -13.02 12.86 -16.00
C GLU A 172 -13.87 11.72 -15.41
N ALA A 173 -13.41 11.08 -14.34
CA ALA A 173 -14.09 9.95 -13.72
C ALA A 173 -15.32 10.40 -12.91
N ASP A 174 -16.42 9.71 -13.07
CA ASP A 174 -17.65 9.87 -12.28
C ASP A 174 -17.63 8.98 -11.02
N LEU A 175 -16.79 7.95 -11.00
CA LEU A 175 -16.59 7.04 -9.88
C LEU A 175 -15.09 6.79 -9.68
N ASP A 176 -14.64 6.85 -8.43
CA ASP A 176 -13.26 6.56 -8.03
C ASP A 176 -13.27 5.71 -6.77
N ILE A 177 -12.75 4.48 -6.86
CA ILE A 177 -12.82 3.47 -5.82
C ILE A 177 -11.45 2.85 -5.62
N MET A 178 -11.03 2.69 -4.37
CA MET A 178 -9.88 1.86 -4.01
C MET A 178 -10.37 0.46 -3.61
N VAL A 179 -9.82 -0.57 -4.22
CA VAL A 179 -10.22 -1.96 -4.01
C VAL A 179 -9.02 -2.78 -3.59
N GLY A 180 -9.07 -3.35 -2.39
CA GLY A 180 -8.10 -4.33 -1.90
C GLY A 180 -8.70 -5.74 -1.94
N ILE A 181 -8.01 -6.70 -2.58
CA ILE A 181 -8.45 -8.08 -2.71
C ILE A 181 -7.36 -9.01 -2.19
N SER A 182 -7.74 -9.97 -1.34
CA SER A 182 -6.88 -11.08 -0.92
C SER A 182 -7.32 -12.38 -1.59
N PHE A 183 -6.33 -13.17 -2.02
CA PHE A 183 -6.51 -14.53 -2.54
C PHE A 183 -6.23 -15.56 -1.43
N ALA A 184 -6.89 -15.41 -0.27
CA ALA A 184 -6.83 -16.47 0.74
C ALA A 184 -7.63 -17.70 0.26
N PRO A 185 -7.14 -18.95 0.49
CA PRO A 185 -7.92 -20.14 0.18
C PRO A 185 -9.24 -20.09 0.96
N ILE A 186 -10.33 -20.37 0.26
CA ILE A 186 -11.75 -20.21 0.65
C ILE A 186 -12.12 -20.85 2.01
N PHE A 187 -11.23 -21.63 2.62
CA PHE A 187 -11.47 -22.34 3.89
C PHE A 187 -11.18 -21.55 5.17
N LEU A 188 -10.47 -20.42 5.11
CA LEU A 188 -10.02 -19.69 6.32
C LEU A 188 -10.20 -18.19 6.31
N CYS A 189 -10.53 -17.55 5.19
CA CYS A 189 -10.75 -16.11 5.15
C CYS A 189 -11.94 -15.74 4.28
N LYS A 190 -12.81 -14.89 4.81
CA LYS A 190 -13.83 -14.21 4.01
C LYS A 190 -13.12 -13.33 2.99
N PRO A 191 -13.53 -13.31 1.71
CA PRO A 191 -12.96 -12.38 0.73
C PRO A 191 -13.21 -10.95 1.23
N ILE A 192 -12.14 -10.25 1.58
CA ILE A 192 -12.25 -8.87 2.04
C ILE A 192 -12.08 -7.99 0.81
N ALA A 193 -13.20 -7.57 0.23
CA ALA A 193 -13.23 -6.47 -0.69
C ALA A 193 -13.48 -5.19 0.12
N GLN A 194 -12.48 -4.34 0.30
CA GLN A 194 -12.68 -3.00 0.85
C GLN A 194 -12.89 -2.03 -0.30
N ILE A 195 -14.07 -1.45 -0.34
CA ILE A 195 -14.46 -0.47 -1.35
C ILE A 195 -14.47 0.90 -0.69
N ILE A 196 -13.61 1.80 -1.15
CA ILE A 196 -13.62 3.20 -0.75
C ILE A 196 -14.07 4.03 -1.92
N ILE A 197 -15.27 4.58 -1.78
CA ILE A 197 -15.88 5.43 -2.81
C ILE A 197 -15.41 6.86 -2.58
N ARG A 198 -14.68 7.42 -3.52
CA ARG A 198 -14.50 8.86 -3.66
C ARG A 198 -15.56 9.38 -4.62
N ASN A 199 -16.57 10.04 -4.09
CA ASN A 199 -17.45 10.84 -4.92
C ASN A 199 -16.86 12.24 -5.07
N ALA A 200 -16.97 12.85 -6.23
CA ALA A 200 -16.52 14.21 -6.48
C ALA A 200 -17.04 15.18 -5.39
N GLY A 201 -16.19 15.49 -4.41
CA GLY A 201 -16.47 16.45 -3.34
C GLY A 201 -16.80 15.93 -1.94
N ARG A 202 -16.90 14.62 -1.69
CA ARG A 202 -17.08 14.06 -0.34
C ARG A 202 -16.34 12.75 -0.16
N HIS A 203 -15.44 12.70 0.84
CA HIS A 203 -14.81 11.47 1.29
C HIS A 203 -15.81 10.65 2.11
N GLN A 204 -16.36 9.60 1.55
CA GLN A 204 -17.17 8.64 2.27
C GLN A 204 -16.48 7.27 2.24
N VAL A 205 -16.08 6.78 3.41
CA VAL A 205 -15.51 5.44 3.56
C VAL A 205 -16.67 4.48 3.80
N CYS A 206 -17.03 3.71 2.79
CA CYS A 206 -17.95 2.58 2.95
C CYS A 206 -17.15 1.29 3.08
N THR A 207 -17.24 0.64 4.23
CA THR A 207 -16.73 -0.72 4.43
C THR A 207 -17.87 -1.68 4.14
N CYS A 208 -17.78 -2.44 3.05
CA CYS A 208 -18.60 -3.63 2.87
C CYS A 208 -17.84 -4.82 3.46
N SER A 209 -18.26 -5.28 4.63
CA SER A 209 -17.92 -6.61 5.16
C SER A 209 -19.02 -7.57 4.72
N TYR A 210 -18.68 -8.55 3.89
CA TYR A 210 -19.52 -9.72 3.62
C TYR A 210 -19.12 -10.86 4.53
#